data_b35280b0e898f9d7ad282fde69c452a3
#
_entry.id   b35280b0e898f9d7ad282fde69c452a3
#
_cell.length_a   1.000
_cell.length_b   1.000
_cell.length_c   1.000
_cell.angle_alpha   90.00
_cell.angle_beta   90.00
_cell.angle_gamma   90.00
#
_symmetry.space_group_name_H-M   'P 1'
#
loop_
_entity.id
_entity.type
_entity.pdbx_description
1 polymer ?
#
loop_
_entity_poly.entity_id
_entity_poly.type
_entity_poly.pdbx_seq_one_letter_code
_entity_poly.pdbx_strand_id
1 'polypeptide(L)'
;MLTTIALIALAQTSSVEFAKILDLDGDGIIHPMEAADAIEMLYEEQGEGLPIDEVEDLMEENKLYLREEANYYIEEFDVDGDGVIQLSEVPEELVPLAKYADLNNDATITLEELMQVDPDSVEVFAMMEIDEIFADLDENKDGKIEMHVFVEDDPGFAEVVRSFDINYDNHITREEMIDGFALLDASVSFEIQNEFAFMRGTIDESTPFRVLELVYYHPEVKTIVMIDVPGSVDDDSSLRASRIVRAHGLNTHVPSDGEVASGGTDFFQAGVTRTCEEGALFGVHSWAEFGAEGTDYPRNDEVHLMYLDYCDEMGIPQSFYWFTLDVAPAADIHYMTENELKQYNMLTVPIKE
;
A
#
# COMPACT_ATOMS: atom_id res chain seq x y z
N MET A 1 10.09 -2.41 -5.47
CA MET A 1 9.64 -3.43 -4.51
C MET A 1 8.14 -3.74 -4.63
N LEU A 2 7.26 -2.76 -4.56
CA LEU A 2 5.79 -2.95 -4.72
C LEU A 2 5.36 -3.39 -6.14
N THR A 3 6.07 -3.03 -7.19
CA THR A 3 5.77 -3.40 -8.59
C THR A 3 5.75 -4.91 -8.82
N THR A 4 6.64 -5.66 -8.20
CA THR A 4 6.75 -7.11 -8.39
C THR A 4 5.67 -7.86 -7.60
N ILE A 5 5.37 -7.44 -6.37
CA ILE A 5 4.30 -8.05 -5.54
C ILE A 5 2.93 -7.79 -6.17
N ALA A 6 2.66 -6.60 -6.68
CA ALA A 6 1.42 -6.30 -7.38
C ALA A 6 1.29 -7.13 -8.67
N LEU A 7 2.36 -7.34 -9.42
CA LEU A 7 2.37 -8.18 -10.61
C LEU A 7 2.21 -9.67 -10.28
N ILE A 8 2.76 -10.15 -9.15
CA ILE A 8 2.57 -11.54 -8.67
C ILE A 8 1.14 -11.77 -8.17
N ALA A 9 0.56 -10.82 -7.43
CA ALA A 9 -0.85 -10.87 -7.04
C ALA A 9 -1.77 -10.85 -8.25
N LEU A 10 -1.43 -10.07 -9.29
CA LEU A 10 -2.10 -10.03 -10.58
C LEU A 10 -2.02 -11.39 -11.32
N ALA A 11 -0.92 -12.12 -11.21
CA ALA A 11 -0.76 -13.43 -11.86
C ALA A 11 -1.63 -14.54 -11.24
N GLN A 12 -2.10 -14.38 -10.01
CA GLN A 12 -2.96 -15.35 -9.31
C GLN A 12 -4.46 -15.05 -9.43
N THR A 13 -4.84 -13.83 -9.81
CA THR A 13 -6.24 -13.40 -9.98
C THR A 13 -6.55 -13.27 -11.47
N SER A 14 -7.82 -13.45 -11.87
CA SER A 14 -8.15 -13.11 -13.26
C SER A 14 -7.94 -11.60 -13.43
N SER A 15 -7.08 -11.24 -14.38
CA SER A 15 -6.71 -9.88 -14.75
C SER A 15 -7.92 -8.94 -14.89
N VAL A 16 -9.01 -9.46 -15.42
CA VAL A 16 -10.28 -8.74 -15.63
C VAL A 16 -10.96 -8.35 -14.31
N GLU A 17 -10.87 -9.18 -13.27
CA GLU A 17 -11.47 -8.84 -11.96
C GLU A 17 -10.67 -7.75 -11.25
N PHE A 18 -9.36 -7.78 -11.36
CA PHE A 18 -8.51 -6.73 -10.78
C PHE A 18 -8.65 -5.41 -11.56
N ALA A 19 -8.64 -5.46 -12.90
CA ALA A 19 -8.86 -4.28 -13.72
C ALA A 19 -10.19 -3.57 -13.44
N LYS A 20 -11.26 -4.33 -13.16
CA LYS A 20 -12.57 -3.77 -12.75
C LYS A 20 -12.55 -3.08 -11.39
N ILE A 21 -11.61 -3.43 -10.50
CA ILE A 21 -11.45 -2.72 -9.22
C ILE A 21 -10.81 -1.36 -9.45
N LEU A 22 -9.93 -1.25 -10.45
CA LEU A 22 -9.26 -0.01 -10.81
C LEU A 22 -10.15 0.94 -11.60
N ASP A 23 -11.08 0.44 -12.42
CA ASP A 23 -12.10 1.24 -13.14
C ASP A 23 -13.14 1.76 -12.14
N LEU A 24 -12.85 2.89 -11.49
CA LEU A 24 -13.62 3.42 -10.36
C LEU A 24 -14.93 4.05 -10.81
N ASP A 25 -15.01 4.60 -12.01
CA ASP A 25 -16.23 5.23 -12.55
C ASP A 25 -17.06 4.28 -13.43
N GLY A 26 -16.50 3.12 -13.78
CA GLY A 26 -17.19 2.08 -14.54
C GLY A 26 -17.35 2.39 -16.03
N ASP A 27 -16.48 3.25 -16.58
CA ASP A 27 -16.54 3.64 -17.99
C ASP A 27 -15.82 2.67 -18.94
N GLY A 28 -15.10 1.69 -18.37
CA GLY A 28 -14.36 0.66 -19.10
C GLY A 28 -12.93 1.06 -19.47
N ILE A 29 -12.44 2.18 -18.95
CA ILE A 29 -11.10 2.72 -19.17
C ILE A 29 -10.49 2.98 -17.79
N ILE A 30 -9.29 2.46 -17.53
CA ILE A 30 -8.53 2.81 -16.34
C ILE A 30 -7.78 4.10 -16.65
N HIS A 31 -8.19 5.21 -16.03
CA HIS A 31 -7.52 6.49 -16.17
C HIS A 31 -6.31 6.60 -15.23
N PRO A 32 -5.30 7.47 -15.53
CA PRO A 32 -4.13 7.64 -14.68
C PRO A 32 -4.44 7.93 -13.21
N MET A 33 -5.55 8.65 -12.94
CA MET A 33 -5.99 8.96 -11.57
C MET A 33 -6.64 7.78 -10.85
N GLU A 34 -6.97 6.72 -11.55
CA GLU A 34 -7.53 5.47 -10.99
C GLU A 34 -6.47 4.40 -10.81
N ALA A 35 -5.37 4.53 -11.54
CA ALA A 35 -4.27 3.59 -11.46
C ALA A 35 -3.40 3.86 -10.23
N ALA A 36 -2.98 2.81 -9.59
CA ALA A 36 -1.87 2.87 -8.65
C ALA A 36 -0.53 2.91 -9.43
N ASP A 37 0.52 3.48 -8.83
CA ASP A 37 1.82 3.74 -9.47
C ASP A 37 2.45 2.50 -10.13
N ALA A 38 2.16 1.28 -9.64
CA ALA A 38 2.62 0.03 -10.28
C ALA A 38 2.08 -0.17 -11.72
N ILE A 39 1.04 0.54 -12.09
CA ILE A 39 0.47 0.49 -13.43
C ILE A 39 0.94 1.70 -14.26
N GLU A 40 1.62 2.66 -13.64
CA GLU A 40 2.14 3.86 -14.31
C GLU A 40 3.09 3.51 -15.45
N MET A 41 3.92 2.49 -15.30
CA MET A 41 4.76 1.97 -16.40
C MET A 41 3.97 1.54 -17.63
N LEU A 42 2.72 1.13 -17.46
CA LEU A 42 1.82 0.77 -18.57
C LEU A 42 1.20 1.99 -19.25
N TYR A 43 1.26 3.19 -18.60
CA TYR A 43 0.70 4.43 -19.13
C TYR A 43 1.69 5.30 -19.89
N GLU A 44 3.01 5.19 -19.64
CA GLU A 44 4.01 6.04 -20.31
C GLU A 44 3.94 5.97 -21.83
N GLU A 45 3.40 4.90 -22.40
CA GLU A 45 3.25 4.76 -23.85
C GLU A 45 1.90 5.25 -24.41
N GLN A 46 0.83 5.39 -23.64
CA GLN A 46 -0.52 5.61 -24.17
C GLN A 46 -1.22 6.92 -23.76
N GLY A 47 -0.78 7.63 -22.73
CA GLY A 47 -1.13 9.04 -22.46
C GLY A 47 -2.57 9.38 -22.05
N GLU A 48 -3.59 8.58 -22.31
CA GLU A 48 -5.01 8.95 -22.09
C GLU A 48 -5.85 7.92 -21.30
N GLY A 49 -5.25 6.83 -20.84
CA GLY A 49 -5.96 5.76 -20.11
C GLY A 49 -5.86 4.40 -20.80
N LEU A 50 -6.07 3.34 -20.04
CA LEU A 50 -5.94 1.95 -20.45
C LEU A 50 -7.32 1.28 -20.50
N PRO A 51 -7.85 0.91 -21.69
CA PRO A 51 -9.07 0.12 -21.80
C PRO A 51 -8.93 -1.23 -21.08
N ILE A 52 -9.98 -1.64 -20.35
CA ILE A 52 -9.97 -2.90 -19.57
C ILE A 52 -9.68 -4.13 -20.45
N ASP A 53 -10.14 -4.14 -21.69
CA ASP A 53 -9.89 -5.22 -22.64
C ASP A 53 -8.42 -5.29 -23.11
N GLU A 54 -7.68 -4.18 -23.04
CA GLU A 54 -6.23 -4.15 -23.31
C GLU A 54 -5.40 -4.63 -22.12
N VAL A 55 -5.92 -4.62 -20.90
CA VAL A 55 -5.23 -5.15 -19.73
C VAL A 55 -4.91 -6.65 -19.88
N GLU A 56 -5.83 -7.42 -20.49
CA GLU A 56 -5.57 -8.85 -20.77
C GLU A 56 -4.41 -9.05 -21.74
N ASP A 57 -4.33 -8.22 -22.78
CA ASP A 57 -3.25 -8.30 -23.78
C ASP A 57 -1.89 -7.93 -23.15
N LEU A 58 -1.86 -6.86 -22.33
CA LEU A 58 -0.65 -6.46 -21.59
C LEU A 58 -0.19 -7.50 -20.59
N MET A 59 -1.11 -8.16 -19.89
CA MET A 59 -0.77 -9.24 -18.96
C MET A 59 -0.26 -10.49 -19.69
N GLU A 60 -0.80 -10.81 -20.87
CA GLU A 60 -0.25 -11.88 -21.71
C GLU A 60 1.15 -11.51 -22.24
N GLU A 61 1.39 -10.23 -22.55
CA GLU A 61 2.71 -9.74 -22.95
C GLU A 61 3.72 -9.79 -21.80
N ASN A 62 3.34 -9.36 -20.59
CA ASN A 62 4.15 -9.50 -19.38
C ASN A 62 4.44 -10.97 -19.04
N LYS A 63 3.44 -11.83 -19.20
CA LYS A 63 3.61 -13.27 -19.02
C LYS A 63 4.57 -13.89 -20.04
N LEU A 64 4.61 -13.37 -21.27
CA LEU A 64 5.61 -13.76 -22.27
C LEU A 64 7.01 -13.31 -21.82
N TYR A 65 7.15 -12.10 -21.32
CA TYR A 65 8.42 -11.58 -20.79
C TYR A 65 8.93 -12.42 -19.62
N LEU A 66 8.12 -12.66 -18.60
CA LEU A 66 8.47 -13.55 -17.47
C LEU A 66 8.86 -14.96 -17.93
N ARG A 67 8.18 -15.45 -18.97
CA ARG A 67 8.50 -16.74 -19.56
C ARG A 67 9.84 -16.74 -20.31
N GLU A 68 10.20 -15.65 -20.96
CA GLU A 68 11.51 -15.51 -21.62
C GLU A 68 12.62 -15.45 -20.58
N GLU A 69 12.46 -14.74 -19.46
CA GLU A 69 13.41 -14.73 -18.34
C GLU A 69 13.53 -16.11 -17.70
N ALA A 70 12.42 -16.74 -17.37
CA ALA A 70 12.42 -18.09 -16.80
C ALA A 70 13.09 -19.12 -17.72
N ASN A 71 12.89 -19.03 -19.04
CA ASN A 71 13.57 -19.89 -20.02
C ASN A 71 15.09 -19.66 -20.04
N TYR A 72 15.55 -18.42 -19.78
CA TYR A 72 16.99 -18.14 -19.68
C TYR A 72 17.63 -18.97 -18.55
N TYR A 73 17.00 -19.03 -17.36
CA TYR A 73 17.49 -19.88 -16.26
C TYR A 73 17.47 -21.38 -16.62
N ILE A 74 16.41 -21.85 -17.29
CA ILE A 74 16.35 -23.26 -17.78
C ILE A 74 17.50 -23.53 -18.74
N GLU A 75 17.74 -22.68 -19.74
CA GLU A 75 18.82 -22.84 -20.70
C GLU A 75 20.21 -22.84 -20.05
N GLU A 76 20.39 -22.11 -18.95
CA GLU A 76 21.68 -21.99 -18.27
C GLU A 76 21.95 -23.14 -17.30
N PHE A 77 20.94 -23.60 -16.57
CA PHE A 77 21.13 -24.55 -15.46
C PHE A 77 20.56 -25.94 -15.67
N ASP A 78 19.68 -26.18 -16.65
CA ASP A 78 19.22 -27.55 -17.04
C ASP A 78 20.32 -28.25 -17.81
N VAL A 79 21.17 -28.96 -17.10
CA VAL A 79 22.38 -29.61 -17.67
C VAL A 79 22.03 -30.89 -18.47
N ASP A 80 21.02 -31.63 -18.05
CA ASP A 80 20.64 -32.90 -18.70
C ASP A 80 19.56 -32.72 -19.78
N GLY A 81 18.95 -31.55 -19.91
CA GLY A 81 18.01 -31.18 -20.96
C GLY A 81 16.62 -31.78 -20.80
N ASP A 82 16.19 -32.06 -19.58
CA ASP A 82 14.89 -32.65 -19.29
C ASP A 82 13.77 -31.58 -19.13
N GLY A 83 14.12 -30.28 -19.12
CA GLY A 83 13.21 -29.15 -19.11
C GLY A 83 12.88 -28.60 -17.72
N VAL A 84 13.58 -29.05 -16.69
CA VAL A 84 13.53 -28.56 -15.33
C VAL A 84 14.94 -28.40 -14.77
N ILE A 85 15.15 -27.58 -13.76
CA ILE A 85 16.45 -27.45 -13.09
C ILE A 85 16.42 -28.27 -11.82
N GLN A 86 17.23 -29.31 -11.72
CA GLN A 86 17.44 -29.97 -10.43
C GLN A 86 18.38 -29.13 -9.56
N LEU A 87 18.15 -29.02 -8.26
CA LEU A 87 19.05 -28.30 -7.35
C LEU A 87 20.50 -28.85 -7.37
N SER A 88 20.69 -30.09 -7.84
CA SER A 88 22.01 -30.68 -8.04
C SER A 88 22.75 -30.18 -9.28
N GLU A 89 22.09 -29.50 -10.20
CA GLU A 89 22.67 -28.92 -11.41
C GLU A 89 23.09 -27.47 -11.18
N VAL A 90 22.53 -26.84 -10.15
CA VAL A 90 22.86 -25.47 -9.75
C VAL A 90 24.22 -25.43 -9.05
N PRO A 91 25.12 -24.49 -9.37
CA PRO A 91 26.36 -24.26 -8.63
C PRO A 91 26.13 -24.15 -7.12
N GLU A 92 27.02 -24.72 -6.30
CA GLU A 92 26.86 -24.83 -4.85
C GLU A 92 26.59 -23.44 -4.18
N GLU A 93 27.22 -22.39 -4.70
CA GLU A 93 27.05 -21.01 -4.22
C GLU A 93 25.68 -20.41 -4.54
N LEU A 94 24.96 -20.89 -5.55
CA LEU A 94 23.63 -20.41 -5.96
C LEU A 94 22.49 -21.28 -5.42
N VAL A 95 22.77 -22.44 -4.84
CA VAL A 95 21.74 -23.34 -4.28
C VAL A 95 20.87 -22.65 -3.21
N PRO A 96 21.41 -21.79 -2.31
CA PRO A 96 20.55 -21.05 -1.37
C PRO A 96 19.48 -20.21 -2.07
N LEU A 97 19.83 -19.46 -3.11
CA LEU A 97 18.90 -18.65 -3.92
C LEU A 97 17.91 -19.54 -4.69
N ALA A 98 18.42 -20.55 -5.39
CA ALA A 98 17.61 -21.47 -6.19
C ALA A 98 16.50 -22.18 -5.39
N LYS A 99 16.70 -22.42 -4.10
CA LYS A 99 15.68 -22.99 -3.22
C LYS A 99 14.43 -22.15 -3.04
N TYR A 100 14.52 -20.84 -3.23
CA TYR A 100 13.34 -19.98 -3.16
C TYR A 100 12.45 -20.10 -4.39
N ALA A 101 13.01 -20.52 -5.51
CA ALA A 101 12.24 -20.85 -6.72
C ALA A 101 11.64 -22.27 -6.69
N ASP A 102 12.11 -23.18 -5.84
CA ASP A 102 11.51 -24.52 -5.60
C ASP A 102 10.32 -24.38 -4.63
N LEU A 103 9.20 -23.90 -5.15
CA LEU A 103 8.01 -23.55 -4.33
C LEU A 103 7.35 -24.76 -3.66
N ASN A 104 7.46 -25.92 -4.28
CA ASN A 104 6.85 -27.16 -3.79
C ASN A 104 7.81 -28.02 -2.96
N ASN A 105 9.11 -27.63 -2.85
CA ASN A 105 10.19 -28.30 -2.14
C ASN A 105 10.44 -29.75 -2.61
N ASP A 106 10.35 -30.00 -3.92
CA ASP A 106 10.62 -31.32 -4.51
C ASP A 106 12.06 -31.46 -5.04
N ALA A 107 12.89 -30.45 -4.83
CA ALA A 107 14.28 -30.34 -5.29
C ALA A 107 14.45 -30.19 -6.81
N THR A 108 13.35 -29.78 -7.49
CA THR A 108 13.37 -29.41 -8.91
C THR A 108 12.71 -28.05 -9.07
N ILE A 109 13.15 -27.27 -10.04
CA ILE A 109 12.60 -25.96 -10.35
C ILE A 109 12.05 -26.00 -11.76
N THR A 110 10.76 -25.82 -11.89
CA THR A 110 10.04 -25.81 -13.17
C THR A 110 9.97 -24.40 -13.76
N LEU A 111 9.68 -24.30 -15.05
CA LEU A 111 9.40 -23.05 -15.72
C LEU A 111 8.27 -22.25 -15.03
N GLU A 112 7.23 -22.96 -14.55
CA GLU A 112 6.09 -22.36 -13.87
C GLU A 112 6.47 -21.76 -12.50
N GLU A 113 7.39 -22.37 -11.79
CA GLU A 113 7.93 -21.84 -10.54
C GLU A 113 8.82 -20.63 -10.77
N LEU A 114 9.72 -20.66 -11.77
CA LEU A 114 10.55 -19.52 -12.15
C LEU A 114 9.73 -18.31 -12.64
N MET A 115 8.58 -18.55 -13.26
CA MET A 115 7.66 -17.46 -13.63
C MET A 115 6.95 -16.83 -12.42
N GLN A 116 6.98 -17.46 -11.25
CA GLN A 116 6.39 -16.95 -10.02
C GLN A 116 7.43 -16.33 -9.08
N VAL A 117 8.66 -16.78 -9.13
CA VAL A 117 9.73 -16.29 -8.26
C VAL A 117 11.01 -16.13 -9.08
N ASP A 118 11.42 -14.89 -9.26
CA ASP A 118 12.74 -14.56 -9.79
C ASP A 118 13.82 -14.80 -8.70
N PRO A 119 14.75 -15.75 -8.87
CA PRO A 119 15.78 -16.04 -7.88
C PRO A 119 16.71 -14.87 -7.58
N ASP A 120 16.88 -13.95 -8.54
CA ASP A 120 17.74 -12.77 -8.40
C ASP A 120 16.98 -11.53 -7.91
N SER A 121 15.71 -11.69 -7.50
CA SER A 121 14.90 -10.59 -7.01
C SER A 121 15.31 -10.11 -5.62
N VAL A 122 15.00 -8.85 -5.34
CA VAL A 122 15.21 -8.22 -4.02
C VAL A 122 14.41 -8.96 -2.93
N GLU A 123 13.24 -9.48 -3.29
CA GLU A 123 12.37 -10.24 -2.40
C GLU A 123 13.04 -11.54 -1.94
N VAL A 124 13.73 -12.25 -2.83
CA VAL A 124 14.48 -13.48 -2.47
C VAL A 124 15.62 -13.14 -1.52
N PHE A 125 16.34 -12.04 -1.73
CA PHE A 125 17.39 -11.60 -0.81
C PHE A 125 16.83 -11.24 0.56
N ALA A 126 15.69 -10.53 0.62
CA ALA A 126 15.01 -10.23 1.89
C ALA A 126 14.56 -11.50 2.63
N MET A 127 14.04 -12.51 1.90
CA MET A 127 13.70 -13.81 2.49
C MET A 127 14.92 -14.54 3.04
N MET A 128 16.08 -14.42 2.40
CA MET A 128 17.34 -15.01 2.90
C MET A 128 17.78 -14.35 4.20
N GLU A 129 17.70 -13.02 4.32
CA GLU A 129 18.01 -12.33 5.57
C GLU A 129 17.09 -12.77 6.71
N ILE A 130 15.80 -12.94 6.44
CA ILE A 130 14.82 -13.46 7.40
C ILE A 130 15.19 -14.88 7.84
N ASP A 131 15.55 -15.75 6.90
CA ASP A 131 15.94 -17.13 7.21
C ASP A 131 17.23 -17.20 8.03
N GLU A 132 18.19 -16.28 7.84
CA GLU A 132 19.37 -16.13 8.69
C GLU A 132 19.00 -15.71 10.12
N ILE A 133 18.08 -14.73 10.27
CA ILE A 133 17.56 -14.31 11.59
C ILE A 133 16.93 -15.51 12.31
N PHE A 134 16.09 -16.30 11.61
CA PHE A 134 15.47 -17.50 12.20
C PHE A 134 16.49 -18.58 12.53
N ALA A 135 17.51 -18.78 11.68
CA ALA A 135 18.56 -19.76 11.95
C ALA A 135 19.36 -19.44 13.21
N ASP A 136 19.54 -18.14 13.51
CA ASP A 136 20.32 -17.69 14.67
C ASP A 136 19.47 -17.58 15.94
N LEU A 137 18.22 -17.13 15.84
CA LEU A 137 17.40 -16.77 17.02
C LEU A 137 16.32 -17.81 17.36
N ASP A 138 15.88 -18.67 16.45
CA ASP A 138 14.95 -19.76 16.75
C ASP A 138 15.70 -20.98 17.29
N GLU A 139 16.12 -20.92 18.57
CA GLU A 139 16.91 -21.98 19.20
C GLU A 139 16.20 -23.33 19.28
N ASN A 140 14.88 -23.32 19.47
CA ASN A 140 14.07 -24.52 19.64
C ASN A 140 13.59 -25.13 18.31
N LYS A 141 13.75 -24.40 17.19
CA LYS A 141 13.38 -24.79 15.81
C LYS A 141 11.89 -25.12 15.65
N ASP A 142 11.03 -24.37 16.31
CA ASP A 142 9.59 -24.52 16.17
C ASP A 142 8.97 -23.55 15.13
N GLY A 143 9.80 -22.74 14.45
CA GLY A 143 9.40 -21.78 13.43
C GLY A 143 8.91 -20.45 14.00
N LYS A 144 9.23 -20.18 15.26
CA LYS A 144 8.89 -18.96 15.97
C LYS A 144 10.06 -18.45 16.78
N ILE A 145 10.17 -17.14 16.90
CA ILE A 145 11.16 -16.48 17.76
C ILE A 145 10.39 -15.77 18.87
N GLU A 146 10.68 -16.09 20.12
CA GLU A 146 10.06 -15.39 21.24
C GLU A 146 10.58 -13.95 21.32
N MET A 147 9.69 -12.99 21.56
CA MET A 147 10.02 -11.56 21.61
C MET A 147 11.19 -11.22 22.54
N HIS A 148 11.37 -11.95 23.64
CA HIS A 148 12.44 -11.69 24.58
C HIS A 148 13.85 -11.96 23.98
N VAL A 149 13.97 -12.84 23.00
CA VAL A 149 15.24 -13.16 22.32
C VAL A 149 15.73 -11.93 21.55
N PHE A 150 14.85 -11.24 20.82
CA PHE A 150 15.20 -9.99 20.15
C PHE A 150 15.66 -8.91 21.14
N VAL A 151 15.01 -8.83 22.31
CA VAL A 151 15.38 -7.84 23.35
C VAL A 151 16.77 -8.11 23.93
N GLU A 152 17.16 -9.38 24.02
CA GLU A 152 18.48 -9.79 24.52
C GLU A 152 19.57 -9.60 23.48
N ASP A 153 19.26 -9.83 22.19
CA ASP A 153 20.19 -9.71 21.08
C ASP A 153 20.39 -8.24 20.67
N ASP A 154 19.34 -7.58 20.22
CA ASP A 154 19.33 -6.16 19.85
C ASP A 154 18.05 -5.45 20.33
N PRO A 155 18.13 -4.68 21.44
CA PRO A 155 16.98 -3.96 21.98
C PRO A 155 16.39 -2.92 21.02
N GLY A 156 17.19 -2.34 20.11
CA GLY A 156 16.73 -1.39 19.09
C GLY A 156 15.90 -2.08 18.03
N PHE A 157 16.38 -3.19 17.52
CA PHE A 157 15.66 -4.02 16.56
C PHE A 157 14.40 -4.65 17.16
N ALA A 158 14.45 -5.04 18.43
CA ALA A 158 13.28 -5.55 19.16
C ALA A 158 12.11 -4.56 19.22
N GLU A 159 12.37 -3.25 19.22
CA GLU A 159 11.31 -2.23 19.20
C GLU A 159 10.60 -2.21 17.84
N VAL A 160 11.36 -2.38 16.76
CA VAL A 160 10.82 -2.50 15.39
C VAL A 160 10.02 -3.79 15.26
N VAL A 161 10.61 -4.94 15.64
CA VAL A 161 10.00 -6.27 15.50
C VAL A 161 8.70 -6.42 16.31
N ARG A 162 8.52 -5.66 17.40
CA ARG A 162 7.24 -5.64 18.11
C ARG A 162 6.05 -5.21 17.28
N SER A 163 6.27 -4.39 16.27
CA SER A 163 5.20 -3.99 15.35
C SER A 163 4.78 -5.11 14.41
N PHE A 164 5.62 -6.15 14.26
CA PHE A 164 5.35 -7.32 13.42
C PHE A 164 4.50 -8.38 14.13
N ASP A 165 4.46 -8.38 15.47
CA ASP A 165 3.59 -9.28 16.27
C ASP A 165 2.13 -8.81 16.16
N ILE A 166 1.51 -9.11 15.04
CA ILE A 166 0.15 -8.67 14.68
C ILE A 166 -0.90 -9.36 15.55
N ASN A 167 -0.62 -10.59 15.98
CA ASN A 167 -1.54 -11.39 16.79
C ASN A 167 -1.35 -11.21 18.31
N TYR A 168 -0.35 -10.45 18.73
CA TYR A 168 0.01 -10.15 20.13
C TYR A 168 0.28 -11.39 20.98
N ASP A 169 0.82 -12.46 20.37
CA ASP A 169 1.17 -13.69 21.11
C ASP A 169 2.59 -13.68 21.69
N ASN A 170 3.34 -12.61 21.51
CA ASN A 170 4.75 -12.38 21.91
C ASN A 170 5.73 -13.35 21.23
N HIS A 171 5.38 -13.84 20.07
CA HIS A 171 6.25 -14.61 19.20
C HIS A 171 6.23 -13.95 17.82
N ILE A 172 7.28 -14.14 17.07
CA ILE A 172 7.34 -13.72 15.65
C ILE A 172 7.49 -14.98 14.80
N THR A 173 6.56 -15.18 13.91
CA THR A 173 6.64 -16.19 12.86
C THR A 173 7.39 -15.65 11.64
N ARG A 174 7.85 -16.55 10.76
CA ARG A 174 8.48 -16.15 9.50
C ARG A 174 7.54 -15.29 8.63
N GLU A 175 6.26 -15.63 8.61
CA GLU A 175 5.23 -14.89 7.88
C GLU A 175 5.05 -13.46 8.44
N GLU A 176 4.94 -13.32 9.76
CA GLU A 176 4.88 -12.00 10.42
C GLU A 176 6.15 -11.18 10.20
N MET A 177 7.32 -11.80 10.10
CA MET A 177 8.56 -11.11 9.78
C MET A 177 8.56 -10.57 8.34
N ILE A 178 8.14 -11.38 7.36
CA ILE A 178 8.01 -10.98 5.95
C ILE A 178 7.02 -9.81 5.83
N ASP A 179 5.84 -9.97 6.41
CA ASP A 179 4.80 -8.94 6.40
C ASP A 179 5.28 -7.66 7.11
N GLY A 180 5.99 -7.82 8.22
CA GLY A 180 6.54 -6.71 8.99
C GLY A 180 7.58 -5.92 8.22
N PHE A 181 8.53 -6.57 7.54
CA PHE A 181 9.49 -5.86 6.69
C PHE A 181 8.82 -5.20 5.48
N ALA A 182 7.82 -5.83 4.87
CA ALA A 182 7.03 -5.20 3.82
C ALA A 182 6.27 -3.96 4.31
N LEU A 183 5.85 -3.96 5.60
CA LEU A 183 5.21 -2.80 6.24
C LEU A 183 6.20 -1.69 6.59
N LEU A 184 7.48 -2.00 6.87
CA LEU A 184 8.50 -0.97 7.15
C LEU A 184 8.76 -0.07 5.93
N ASP A 185 8.62 -0.60 4.74
CA ASP A 185 8.74 0.18 3.50
C ASP A 185 7.46 0.99 3.20
N ALA A 186 6.36 0.73 3.90
CA ALA A 186 5.10 1.43 3.75
C ALA A 186 4.87 2.37 4.93
N SER A 187 4.66 3.66 4.65
CA SER A 187 4.35 4.63 5.71
C SER A 187 2.95 4.42 6.32
N VAL A 188 1.99 3.90 5.53
CA VAL A 188 0.63 3.58 6.01
C VAL A 188 0.47 2.09 6.28
N SER A 189 -0.12 1.77 7.42
CA SER A 189 -0.50 0.40 7.80
C SER A 189 -1.99 0.29 8.14
N PHE A 190 -2.58 -0.89 7.89
CA PHE A 190 -3.95 -1.24 8.26
C PHE A 190 -3.95 -2.48 9.17
N GLU A 191 -4.45 -2.34 10.39
CA GLU A 191 -4.76 -3.47 11.27
C GLU A 191 -6.24 -3.85 11.09
N ILE A 192 -6.52 -5.08 10.67
CA ILE A 192 -7.88 -5.52 10.36
C ILE A 192 -8.53 -6.19 11.55
N GLN A 193 -9.69 -5.66 11.98
CA GLN A 193 -10.50 -6.24 13.04
C GLN A 193 -11.98 -6.29 12.60
N ASN A 194 -12.42 -7.43 12.11
CA ASN A 194 -13.78 -7.65 11.58
C ASN A 194 -14.12 -6.68 10.43
N GLU A 195 -15.10 -5.78 10.62
CA GLU A 195 -15.53 -4.78 9.63
C GLU A 195 -14.75 -3.46 9.71
N PHE A 196 -13.68 -3.39 10.51
CA PHE A 196 -12.87 -2.21 10.75
C PHE A 196 -11.42 -2.44 10.29
N ALA A 197 -10.86 -1.43 9.63
CA ALA A 197 -9.43 -1.32 9.33
C ALA A 197 -8.86 -0.13 10.11
N PHE A 198 -7.96 -0.37 11.03
CA PHE A 198 -7.32 0.67 11.84
C PHE A 198 -6.09 1.20 11.10
N MET A 199 -6.16 2.46 10.66
CA MET A 199 -5.13 3.10 9.84
C MET A 199 -4.19 3.93 10.71
N ARG A 200 -2.87 3.79 10.45
CA ARG A 200 -1.79 4.59 11.03
C ARG A 200 -0.73 4.88 9.98
N GLY A 201 0.01 5.97 10.20
CA GLY A 201 1.17 6.33 9.41
C GLY A 201 0.95 7.44 8.40
N THR A 202 2.03 7.86 7.76
CA THR A 202 2.05 8.91 6.76
C THR A 202 1.64 8.37 5.40
N ILE A 203 0.80 9.08 4.69
CA ILE A 203 0.35 8.72 3.35
C ILE A 203 1.50 8.98 2.35
N ASP A 204 1.81 7.99 1.53
CA ASP A 204 2.86 8.01 0.52
C ASP A 204 2.42 7.30 -0.78
N GLU A 205 3.36 7.13 -1.70
CA GLU A 205 3.16 6.48 -3.01
C GLU A 205 2.66 5.02 -2.89
N SER A 206 2.91 4.35 -1.76
CA SER A 206 2.43 2.98 -1.52
C SER A 206 0.95 2.92 -1.08
N THR A 207 0.39 4.03 -0.59
CA THR A 207 -0.93 4.05 0.03
C THR A 207 -2.08 3.64 -0.90
N PRO A 208 -2.12 4.03 -2.19
CA PRO A 208 -3.15 3.53 -3.11
C PRO A 208 -3.18 2.01 -3.19
N PHE A 209 -2.00 1.36 -3.20
CA PHE A 209 -1.91 -0.10 -3.17
C PHE A 209 -2.44 -0.70 -1.89
N ARG A 210 -2.05 -0.12 -0.74
CA ARG A 210 -2.53 -0.59 0.57
C ARG A 210 -4.05 -0.52 0.67
N VAL A 211 -4.66 0.51 0.08
CA VAL A 211 -6.12 0.61 0.01
C VAL A 211 -6.71 -0.41 -0.96
N LEU A 212 -6.07 -0.68 -2.11
CA LEU A 212 -6.49 -1.73 -3.05
C LEU A 212 -6.39 -3.12 -2.41
N GLU A 213 -5.30 -3.43 -1.72
CA GLU A 213 -5.15 -4.67 -0.94
C GLU A 213 -6.25 -4.80 0.11
N LEU A 214 -6.53 -3.71 0.85
CA LEU A 214 -7.60 -3.67 1.83
C LEU A 214 -8.95 -4.04 1.21
N VAL A 215 -9.35 -3.41 0.12
CA VAL A 215 -10.67 -3.66 -0.49
C VAL A 215 -10.75 -5.02 -1.17
N TYR A 216 -9.63 -5.52 -1.68
CA TYR A 216 -9.57 -6.79 -2.38
C TYR A 216 -9.54 -8.00 -1.43
N TYR A 217 -8.62 -7.99 -0.45
CA TYR A 217 -8.42 -9.11 0.46
C TYR A 217 -9.35 -9.09 1.67
N HIS A 218 -9.92 -7.92 2.01
CA HIS A 218 -10.79 -7.71 3.17
C HIS A 218 -12.14 -7.08 2.79
N PRO A 219 -12.93 -7.72 1.90
CA PRO A 219 -14.23 -7.18 1.44
C PRO A 219 -15.27 -7.05 2.57
N GLU A 220 -15.02 -7.64 3.73
CA GLU A 220 -15.82 -7.46 4.95
C GLU A 220 -15.63 -6.09 5.59
N VAL A 221 -14.50 -5.41 5.36
CA VAL A 221 -14.23 -4.08 5.92
C VAL A 221 -15.22 -3.06 5.38
N LYS A 222 -15.76 -2.25 6.30
CA LYS A 222 -16.74 -1.20 6.00
C LYS A 222 -16.28 0.18 6.45
N THR A 223 -15.34 0.24 7.39
CA THR A 223 -14.93 1.50 8.01
C THR A 223 -13.42 1.51 8.25
N ILE A 224 -12.76 2.51 7.73
CA ILE A 224 -11.38 2.84 8.09
C ILE A 224 -11.42 3.71 9.34
N VAL A 225 -10.80 3.23 10.41
CA VAL A 225 -10.65 3.94 11.70
C VAL A 225 -9.27 4.58 11.71
N MET A 226 -9.22 5.89 11.53
CA MET A 226 -7.96 6.65 11.41
C MET A 226 -7.49 7.07 12.80
N ILE A 227 -6.41 6.43 13.28
CA ILE A 227 -5.89 6.59 14.64
C ILE A 227 -4.84 7.69 14.72
N ASP A 228 -3.83 7.62 13.83
CA ASP A 228 -2.73 8.57 13.75
C ASP A 228 -2.28 8.66 12.29
N VAL A 229 -2.78 9.67 11.58
CA VAL A 229 -2.50 9.89 10.16
C VAL A 229 -2.07 11.35 9.97
N PRO A 230 -0.77 11.65 10.21
CA PRO A 230 -0.27 13.01 10.33
C PRO A 230 -0.24 13.80 9.00
N GLY A 231 -0.37 13.12 7.86
CA GLY A 231 -0.38 13.80 6.56
C GLY A 231 0.05 12.92 5.40
N SER A 232 0.40 13.57 4.30
CA SER A 232 0.95 12.96 3.09
C SER A 232 2.32 13.53 2.77
N VAL A 233 3.17 12.73 2.14
CA VAL A 233 4.43 13.17 1.49
C VAL A 233 4.26 13.28 -0.02
N ASP A 234 3.14 12.75 -0.54
CA ASP A 234 2.75 12.81 -1.94
C ASP A 234 1.23 13.03 -2.04
N ASP A 235 0.84 14.19 -2.56
CA ASP A 235 -0.57 14.58 -2.60
C ASP A 235 -1.35 13.85 -3.70
N ASP A 236 -0.71 13.52 -4.83
CA ASP A 236 -1.32 12.75 -5.90
C ASP A 236 -1.74 11.37 -5.41
N SER A 237 -0.83 10.63 -4.78
CA SER A 237 -1.10 9.32 -4.20
C SER A 237 -2.14 9.39 -3.09
N SER A 238 -2.13 10.46 -2.27
CA SER A 238 -3.15 10.69 -1.24
C SER A 238 -4.54 10.81 -1.85
N LEU A 239 -4.70 11.61 -2.90
CA LEU A 239 -5.99 11.83 -3.55
C LEU A 239 -6.44 10.59 -4.34
N ARG A 240 -5.51 9.82 -4.94
CA ARG A 240 -5.80 8.52 -5.58
C ARG A 240 -6.33 7.51 -4.57
N ALA A 241 -5.61 7.29 -3.46
CA ALA A 241 -6.04 6.39 -2.39
C ALA A 241 -7.42 6.77 -1.85
N SER A 242 -7.66 8.07 -1.67
CA SER A 242 -8.94 8.62 -1.24
C SER A 242 -10.08 8.31 -2.21
N ARG A 243 -9.83 8.41 -3.53
CA ARG A 243 -10.83 8.04 -4.54
C ARG A 243 -11.18 6.57 -4.52
N ILE A 244 -10.20 5.67 -4.29
CA ILE A 244 -10.44 4.24 -4.11
C ILE A 244 -11.35 4.00 -2.90
N VAL A 245 -11.07 4.63 -1.75
CA VAL A 245 -11.91 4.56 -0.55
C VAL A 245 -13.37 4.96 -0.86
N ARG A 246 -13.56 6.09 -1.56
CA ARG A 246 -14.87 6.60 -1.95
C ARG A 246 -15.60 5.65 -2.89
N ALA A 247 -14.95 5.18 -3.94
CA ALA A 247 -15.53 4.32 -4.96
C ALA A 247 -15.98 2.97 -4.40
N HIS A 248 -15.21 2.41 -3.46
CA HIS A 248 -15.57 1.16 -2.78
C HIS A 248 -16.55 1.34 -1.60
N GLY A 249 -17.06 2.54 -1.39
CA GLY A 249 -18.12 2.81 -0.43
C GLY A 249 -17.71 2.66 1.03
N LEU A 250 -16.41 2.79 1.34
CA LEU A 250 -15.89 2.72 2.70
C LEU A 250 -16.26 3.98 3.49
N ASN A 251 -16.41 3.80 4.80
CA ASN A 251 -16.59 4.89 5.74
C ASN A 251 -15.27 5.27 6.40
N THR A 252 -15.16 6.50 6.91
CA THR A 252 -14.03 6.94 7.72
C THR A 252 -14.48 7.35 9.11
N HIS A 253 -13.67 7.05 10.10
CA HIS A 253 -13.93 7.35 11.50
C HIS A 253 -12.64 7.79 12.21
N VAL A 254 -12.72 8.87 13.02
CA VAL A 254 -11.63 9.28 13.90
C VAL A 254 -12.08 9.09 15.34
N PRO A 255 -11.44 8.23 16.16
CA PRO A 255 -11.79 8.00 17.55
C PRO A 255 -11.36 9.20 18.43
N SER A 256 -11.77 9.18 19.70
CA SER A 256 -11.56 10.29 20.63
C SER A 256 -10.09 10.64 20.92
N ASP A 257 -9.20 9.69 20.73
CA ASP A 257 -7.74 9.83 20.85
C ASP A 257 -7.03 9.83 19.49
N GLY A 258 -7.82 9.86 18.41
CA GLY A 258 -7.32 9.88 17.04
C GLY A 258 -6.95 11.27 16.56
N GLU A 259 -5.94 11.33 15.70
CA GLU A 259 -5.46 12.53 15.04
C GLU A 259 -5.30 12.29 13.54
N VAL A 260 -5.87 13.19 12.74
CA VAL A 260 -5.64 13.27 11.31
C VAL A 260 -5.21 14.69 10.96
N ALA A 261 -4.21 14.85 10.10
CA ALA A 261 -3.71 16.16 9.72
C ALA A 261 -3.31 16.21 8.25
N SER A 262 -3.33 17.41 7.65
CA SER A 262 -2.88 17.63 6.26
C SER A 262 -3.56 16.64 5.29
N GLY A 263 -2.81 15.90 4.45
CA GLY A 263 -3.35 14.84 3.59
C GLY A 263 -4.16 13.77 4.33
N GLY A 264 -3.90 13.53 5.64
CA GLY A 264 -4.74 12.66 6.47
C GLY A 264 -6.15 13.22 6.68
N THR A 265 -6.28 14.55 6.80
CA THR A 265 -7.60 15.22 6.84
C THR A 265 -8.30 15.14 5.49
N ASP A 266 -7.55 15.21 4.38
CA ASP A 266 -8.11 15.04 3.04
C ASP A 266 -8.56 13.59 2.82
N PHE A 267 -7.75 12.61 3.21
CA PHE A 267 -8.13 11.20 3.15
C PHE A 267 -9.41 10.89 3.95
N PHE A 268 -9.59 11.51 5.12
CA PHE A 268 -10.82 11.37 5.90
C PHE A 268 -12.07 11.77 5.11
N GLN A 269 -11.98 12.78 4.24
CA GLN A 269 -13.10 13.27 3.42
C GLN A 269 -13.61 12.19 2.44
N ALA A 270 -12.79 11.19 2.11
CA ALA A 270 -13.15 10.12 1.20
C ALA A 270 -14.28 9.23 1.74
N GLY A 271 -14.47 9.12 3.05
CA GLY A 271 -15.51 8.28 3.62
C GLY A 271 -16.92 8.63 3.12
N VAL A 272 -17.71 7.61 2.74
CA VAL A 272 -19.14 7.80 2.39
C VAL A 272 -19.92 8.25 3.62
N THR A 273 -19.67 7.61 4.75
CA THR A 273 -20.10 8.08 6.07
C THR A 273 -18.85 8.50 6.84
N ARG A 274 -18.82 9.78 7.25
CA ARG A 274 -17.70 10.38 7.97
C ARG A 274 -18.14 10.68 9.39
N THR A 275 -17.45 10.09 10.36
CA THR A 275 -17.79 10.24 11.79
C THR A 275 -16.54 10.49 12.62
N CYS A 276 -16.70 11.13 13.77
CA CYS A 276 -15.66 11.17 14.79
C CYS A 276 -16.27 11.14 16.19
N GLU A 277 -15.43 10.87 17.18
CA GLU A 277 -15.76 11.00 18.59
C GLU A 277 -15.37 12.37 19.13
N GLU A 278 -15.90 12.76 20.29
CA GLU A 278 -15.48 13.95 21.01
C GLU A 278 -14.00 13.82 21.45
N GLY A 279 -13.17 14.77 21.09
CA GLY A 279 -11.72 14.75 21.33
C GLY A 279 -10.87 14.46 20.11
N ALA A 280 -11.45 13.93 19.03
CA ALA A 280 -10.76 13.70 17.77
C ALA A 280 -10.15 15.00 17.20
N LEU A 281 -8.92 14.93 16.70
CA LEU A 281 -8.18 16.08 16.18
C LEU A 281 -8.12 16.05 14.64
N PHE A 282 -8.42 17.20 14.03
CA PHE A 282 -8.36 17.42 12.59
C PHE A 282 -7.46 18.62 12.30
N GLY A 283 -6.24 18.35 11.85
CA GLY A 283 -5.24 19.36 11.54
C GLY A 283 -5.28 19.79 10.07
N VAL A 284 -5.19 21.09 9.82
CA VAL A 284 -5.11 21.65 8.46
C VAL A 284 -4.07 22.76 8.38
N HIS A 285 -3.44 22.89 7.23
CA HIS A 285 -2.47 23.94 6.91
C HIS A 285 -2.31 24.09 5.39
N SER A 286 -1.59 25.13 4.96
CA SER A 286 -1.20 25.29 3.56
C SER A 286 -0.21 24.20 3.15
N TRP A 287 -0.37 23.65 1.97
CA TRP A 287 0.68 22.81 1.38
C TRP A 287 1.89 23.65 0.96
N ALA A 288 3.05 23.01 0.88
CA ALA A 288 4.27 23.62 0.36
C ALA A 288 5.07 22.64 -0.51
N GLU A 289 5.53 23.12 -1.65
CA GLU A 289 6.34 22.35 -2.59
C GLU A 289 7.49 23.23 -3.14
N PHE A 290 8.69 22.68 -3.21
CA PHE A 290 9.90 23.37 -3.73
C PHE A 290 10.14 24.78 -3.14
N GLY A 291 9.69 25.02 -1.89
CA GLY A 291 9.91 26.29 -1.20
C GLY A 291 8.86 27.36 -1.48
N ALA A 292 7.78 27.03 -2.19
CA ALA A 292 6.59 27.84 -2.34
C ALA A 292 5.41 27.23 -1.55
N GLU A 293 4.52 28.07 -1.03
CA GLU A 293 3.28 27.62 -0.40
C GLU A 293 2.08 27.82 -1.35
N GLY A 294 0.97 27.11 -1.11
CA GLY A 294 -0.23 27.26 -1.89
C GLY A 294 -0.76 28.71 -1.96
N THR A 295 -0.50 29.49 -0.92
CA THR A 295 -0.84 30.93 -0.88
C THR A 295 0.00 31.82 -1.77
N ASP A 296 1.15 31.37 -2.25
CA ASP A 296 2.02 32.11 -3.17
C ASP A 296 1.47 32.12 -4.61
N TYR A 297 0.58 31.19 -4.92
CA TYR A 297 -0.03 31.06 -6.23
C TYR A 297 -1.37 31.83 -6.31
N PRO A 298 -1.68 32.48 -7.45
CA PRO A 298 -2.98 33.10 -7.67
C PRO A 298 -4.11 32.06 -7.56
N ARG A 299 -5.24 32.43 -6.94
CA ARG A 299 -6.39 31.50 -6.76
C ARG A 299 -6.99 30.92 -8.05
N ASN A 300 -6.61 31.41 -9.21
CA ASN A 300 -6.98 30.87 -10.51
C ASN A 300 -5.86 30.12 -11.20
N ASP A 301 -4.80 29.78 -10.49
CA ASP A 301 -3.72 28.97 -10.99
C ASP A 301 -4.16 27.50 -11.09
N GLU A 302 -3.62 26.79 -12.07
CA GLU A 302 -3.96 25.37 -12.33
C GLU A 302 -3.54 24.44 -11.19
N VAL A 303 -2.50 24.81 -10.41
CA VAL A 303 -2.03 24.03 -9.25
C VAL A 303 -3.12 23.77 -8.20
N HIS A 304 -4.15 24.58 -8.14
CA HIS A 304 -5.25 24.40 -7.19
C HIS A 304 -6.35 23.43 -7.69
N LEU A 305 -6.38 23.12 -9.01
CA LEU A 305 -7.50 22.38 -9.61
C LEU A 305 -7.67 20.99 -9.02
N MET A 306 -6.58 20.24 -8.82
CA MET A 306 -6.65 18.90 -8.28
C MET A 306 -7.36 18.83 -6.92
N TYR A 307 -7.11 19.81 -6.06
CA TYR A 307 -7.74 19.90 -4.73
C TYR A 307 -9.19 20.40 -4.80
N LEU A 308 -9.48 21.33 -5.70
CA LEU A 308 -10.84 21.85 -5.88
C LEU A 308 -11.77 20.78 -6.48
N ASP A 309 -11.28 20.04 -7.45
CA ASP A 309 -12.00 18.91 -8.06
C ASP A 309 -12.22 17.81 -7.02
N TYR A 310 -11.20 17.48 -6.23
CA TYR A 310 -11.32 16.54 -5.11
C TYR A 310 -12.37 16.97 -4.08
N CYS A 311 -12.40 18.24 -3.69
CA CYS A 311 -13.44 18.75 -2.81
C CYS A 311 -14.85 18.50 -3.38
N ASP A 312 -15.05 18.78 -4.67
CA ASP A 312 -16.33 18.59 -5.34
C ASP A 312 -16.71 17.09 -5.40
N GLU A 313 -15.77 16.20 -5.72
CA GLU A 313 -15.94 14.74 -5.72
C GLU A 313 -16.36 14.20 -4.34
N MET A 314 -15.75 14.71 -3.28
CA MET A 314 -16.04 14.30 -1.90
C MET A 314 -17.24 14.99 -1.26
N GLY A 315 -17.87 15.93 -1.99
CA GLY A 315 -19.01 16.71 -1.48
C GLY A 315 -18.63 17.69 -0.38
N ILE A 316 -17.40 18.15 -0.39
CA ILE A 316 -16.82 19.17 0.49
C ILE A 316 -16.89 20.51 -0.24
N PRO A 317 -17.32 21.62 0.39
CA PRO A 317 -17.34 22.90 -0.30
C PRO A 317 -15.91 23.36 -0.62
N GLN A 318 -15.65 23.82 -1.84
CA GLN A 318 -14.33 24.33 -2.26
C GLN A 318 -13.77 25.44 -1.35
N SER A 319 -14.62 26.10 -0.58
CA SER A 319 -14.19 27.05 0.45
C SER A 319 -13.39 26.40 1.58
N PHE A 320 -13.48 25.08 1.75
CA PHE A 320 -12.64 24.35 2.68
C PHE A 320 -11.17 24.38 2.24
N TYR A 321 -10.89 24.05 0.97
CA TYR A 321 -9.52 24.13 0.44
C TYR A 321 -8.90 25.52 0.64
N TRP A 322 -9.64 26.58 0.34
CA TRP A 322 -9.13 27.93 0.57
C TRP A 322 -8.94 28.25 2.07
N PHE A 323 -9.76 27.68 2.92
CA PHE A 323 -9.60 27.81 4.36
C PHE A 323 -8.31 27.13 4.85
N THR A 324 -7.96 25.93 4.35
CA THR A 324 -6.72 25.25 4.76
C THR A 324 -5.48 26.09 4.42
N LEU A 325 -5.47 26.72 3.24
CA LEU A 325 -4.36 27.60 2.84
C LEU A 325 -4.27 28.88 3.70
N ASP A 326 -5.42 29.47 4.04
CA ASP A 326 -5.47 30.78 4.68
C ASP A 326 -5.29 30.70 6.22
N VAL A 327 -5.59 29.56 6.86
CA VAL A 327 -5.67 29.45 8.32
C VAL A 327 -4.34 29.20 9.01
N ALA A 328 -3.45 28.46 8.36
CA ALA A 328 -2.10 28.16 8.87
C ALA A 328 -1.10 28.01 7.71
N PRO A 329 0.14 28.51 7.84
CA PRO A 329 1.20 28.25 6.88
C PRO A 329 1.65 26.78 6.95
N ALA A 330 2.39 26.30 5.96
CA ALA A 330 2.88 24.92 5.90
C ALA A 330 3.75 24.50 7.10
N ALA A 331 4.39 25.45 7.78
CA ALA A 331 5.23 25.18 8.95
C ALA A 331 4.46 25.15 10.29
N ASP A 332 3.14 25.33 10.28
CA ASP A 332 2.27 25.36 11.47
C ASP A 332 1.01 24.53 11.19
N ILE A 333 0.18 24.29 12.18
CA ILE A 333 -1.06 23.53 12.04
C ILE A 333 -2.20 24.18 12.80
N HIS A 334 -3.35 24.28 12.15
CA HIS A 334 -4.61 24.67 12.77
C HIS A 334 -5.47 23.44 13.02
N TYR A 335 -5.80 23.18 14.28
CA TYR A 335 -6.77 22.13 14.61
C TYR A 335 -8.19 22.69 14.53
N MET A 336 -8.99 22.05 13.68
CA MET A 336 -10.35 22.48 13.41
C MET A 336 -11.24 22.38 14.64
N THR A 337 -12.01 23.43 14.87
CA THR A 337 -13.07 23.43 15.88
C THR A 337 -14.30 22.66 15.38
N GLU A 338 -15.20 22.24 16.28
CA GLU A 338 -16.47 21.61 15.91
C GLU A 338 -17.31 22.48 14.97
N ASN A 339 -17.25 23.81 15.12
CA ASN A 339 -17.96 24.75 14.25
C ASN A 339 -17.38 24.70 12.81
N GLU A 340 -16.07 24.60 12.67
CA GLU A 340 -15.41 24.49 11.36
C GLU A 340 -15.68 23.13 10.72
N LEU A 341 -15.61 22.02 11.47
CA LEU A 341 -16.01 20.70 10.99
C LEU A 341 -17.44 20.72 10.43
N LYS A 342 -18.34 21.40 11.11
CA LYS A 342 -19.73 21.55 10.68
C LYS A 342 -19.87 22.51 9.49
N GLN A 343 -19.14 23.63 9.50
CA GLN A 343 -19.18 24.64 8.44
C GLN A 343 -18.76 24.07 7.09
N TYR A 344 -17.76 23.20 7.09
CA TYR A 344 -17.19 22.61 5.89
C TYR A 344 -17.73 21.21 5.56
N ASN A 345 -18.78 20.74 6.22
CA ASN A 345 -19.41 19.44 6.00
C ASN A 345 -18.44 18.26 6.16
N MET A 346 -17.44 18.38 7.04
CA MET A 346 -16.47 17.33 7.28
C MET A 346 -17.14 16.04 7.77
N LEU A 347 -18.17 16.17 8.58
CA LEU A 347 -18.93 15.05 9.15
C LEU A 347 -20.27 14.87 8.44
N THR A 348 -20.62 13.62 8.10
CA THR A 348 -21.95 13.27 7.58
C THR A 348 -22.93 12.92 8.70
N VAL A 349 -22.41 12.59 9.90
CA VAL A 349 -23.19 12.33 11.11
C VAL A 349 -22.64 13.24 12.21
N PRO A 350 -23.50 13.98 12.94
CA PRO A 350 -23.05 14.84 14.04
C PRO A 350 -22.32 14.03 15.13
N ILE A 351 -21.37 14.68 15.81
CA ILE A 351 -20.71 14.12 16.99
C ILE A 351 -21.79 13.79 18.01
N LYS A 352 -21.76 12.56 18.52
CA LYS A 352 -22.67 12.13 19.59
C LYS A 352 -22.11 12.69 20.91
N GLU A 353 -22.96 13.46 21.60
CA GLU A 353 -22.74 13.89 22.99
C GLU A 353 -22.66 12.67 23.94
#